data_188be350a91de550434813ea144b9757
#
_entry.id   188be350a91de550434813ea144b9757
#
_cell.length_a   1.000
_cell.length_b   1.000
_cell.length_c   1.000
_cell.angle_alpha   90.00
_cell.angle_beta   90.00
_cell.angle_gamma   90.00
#
_symmetry.space_group_name_H-M   'P 1'
#
loop_
_entity.id
_entity.type
_entity.pdbx_description
1 polymer ?
#
loop_
_entity_poly.entity_id
_entity_poly.type
_entity_poly.pdbx_seq_one_letter_code
_entity_poly.pdbx_strand_id
1 'polypeptide(L)'
;MTPAVQILTSLRAAKHGVSSSDLCQKLKISRAAVWSHIESLRNAGFEIIASPHRGYQLISSPEQLIAEDLQSRLAGKTLIGRRIQTLQITSSTNDEIEKAAINGEAEGLVVFAESQNQGRGRLGRKWSSPTGRGLWFSVLLRP
;
A
#
# COMPACT_ATOMS: atom_id res chain seq x y z
N MET A 1 -5.81 8.88 -5.36
CA MET A 1 -5.09 7.64 -5.71
C MET A 1 -3.78 8.03 -6.36
N THR A 2 -2.65 7.58 -5.82
CA THR A 2 -1.31 7.93 -6.33
C THR A 2 -1.04 7.28 -7.68
N PRO A 3 -0.12 7.83 -8.52
CA PRO A 3 0.27 7.20 -9.77
C PRO A 3 0.77 5.75 -9.59
N ALA A 4 1.53 5.47 -8.54
CA ALA A 4 2.01 4.11 -8.23
C ALA A 4 0.85 3.12 -8.02
N VAL A 5 -0.16 3.50 -7.25
CA VAL A 5 -1.38 2.69 -7.03
C VAL A 5 -2.12 2.46 -8.35
N GLN A 6 -2.26 3.49 -9.18
CA GLN A 6 -2.92 3.37 -10.48
C GLN A 6 -2.15 2.46 -11.45
N ILE A 7 -0.82 2.54 -11.44
CA ILE A 7 0.05 1.64 -12.22
C ILE A 7 -0.16 0.19 -11.75
N LEU A 8 -0.01 -0.09 -10.45
CA LEU A 8 -0.21 -1.44 -9.90
C LEU A 8 -1.62 -1.97 -10.21
N THR A 9 -2.65 -1.16 -10.05
CA THR A 9 -4.04 -1.54 -10.39
C THR A 9 -4.15 -1.92 -11.87
N SER A 10 -3.51 -1.15 -12.77
CA SER A 10 -3.53 -1.42 -14.21
C SER A 10 -2.78 -2.70 -14.56
N LEU A 11 -1.60 -2.91 -13.97
CA LEU A 11 -0.80 -4.12 -14.18
C LEU A 11 -1.51 -5.38 -13.66
N ARG A 12 -2.24 -5.28 -12.54
CA ARG A 12 -3.02 -6.41 -11.98
C ARG A 12 -4.22 -6.78 -12.83
N ALA A 13 -4.89 -5.78 -13.43
CA ALA A 13 -6.05 -6.01 -14.28
C ALA A 13 -5.68 -6.60 -15.65
N ALA A 14 -4.46 -6.40 -16.10
CA ALA A 14 -4.01 -6.78 -17.44
C ALA A 14 -3.39 -8.18 -17.46
N LYS A 15 -4.03 -9.11 -18.15
CA LYS A 15 -3.51 -10.48 -18.32
C LYS A 15 -2.21 -10.56 -19.13
N HIS A 16 -1.97 -9.59 -20.02
CA HIS A 16 -0.88 -9.64 -21.02
C HIS A 16 0.07 -8.46 -20.97
N GLY A 17 -0.02 -7.66 -19.90
CA GLY A 17 0.79 -6.46 -19.71
C GLY A 17 0.09 -5.18 -20.19
N VAL A 18 0.70 -4.03 -19.88
CA VAL A 18 0.20 -2.70 -20.20
C VAL A 18 1.30 -1.90 -20.88
N SER A 19 1.00 -1.30 -22.01
CA SER A 19 1.98 -0.47 -22.71
C SER A 19 2.30 0.81 -21.94
N SER A 20 3.50 1.35 -22.14
CA SER A 20 3.85 2.66 -21.59
C SER A 20 2.90 3.75 -22.08
N SER A 21 2.45 3.67 -23.34
CA SER A 21 1.49 4.63 -23.92
C SER A 21 0.15 4.59 -23.23
N ASP A 22 -0.39 3.40 -22.94
CA ASP A 22 -1.67 3.26 -22.22
C ASP A 22 -1.59 3.82 -20.80
N LEU A 23 -0.47 3.56 -20.12
CA LEU A 23 -0.21 4.13 -18.79
C LEU A 23 -0.13 5.66 -18.85
N CYS A 24 0.60 6.23 -19.82
CA CYS A 24 0.68 7.67 -20.00
C CYS A 24 -0.70 8.30 -20.23
N GLN A 25 -1.49 7.70 -21.10
CA GLN A 25 -2.83 8.19 -21.43
C GLN A 25 -3.78 8.11 -20.23
N LYS A 26 -3.78 6.98 -19.56
CA LYS A 26 -4.65 6.71 -18.38
C LYS A 26 -4.32 7.60 -17.20
N LEU A 27 -3.02 7.78 -16.90
CA LEU A 27 -2.56 8.54 -15.75
C LEU A 27 -2.35 10.02 -16.06
N LYS A 28 -2.34 10.41 -17.33
CA LYS A 28 -2.03 11.77 -17.83
C LYS A 28 -0.64 12.25 -17.38
N ILE A 29 0.35 11.38 -17.44
CA ILE A 29 1.75 11.67 -17.11
C ILE A 29 2.67 11.29 -18.28
N SER A 30 3.91 11.81 -18.26
CA SER A 30 4.90 11.53 -19.28
C SER A 30 5.45 10.09 -19.23
N ARG A 31 6.06 9.63 -20.32
CA ARG A 31 6.76 8.33 -20.35
C ARG A 31 7.89 8.25 -19.31
N ALA A 32 8.63 9.35 -19.14
CA ALA A 32 9.69 9.44 -18.14
C ALA A 32 9.11 9.29 -16.71
N ALA A 33 7.95 9.88 -16.43
CA ALA A 33 7.27 9.73 -15.14
C ALA A 33 6.77 8.28 -14.93
N VAL A 34 6.19 7.64 -15.95
CA VAL A 34 5.82 6.21 -15.88
C VAL A 34 7.04 5.36 -15.54
N TRP A 35 8.14 5.56 -16.27
CA TRP A 35 9.38 4.82 -16.03
C TRP A 35 9.90 5.03 -14.61
N SER A 36 9.92 6.28 -14.13
CA SER A 36 10.37 6.61 -12.76
C SER A 36 9.53 5.91 -11.69
N HIS A 37 8.20 5.86 -11.86
CA HIS A 37 7.32 5.13 -10.93
C HIS A 37 7.55 3.62 -11.00
N ILE A 38 7.77 3.05 -12.19
CA ILE A 38 8.09 1.62 -12.34
C ILE A 38 9.41 1.28 -11.63
N GLU A 39 10.45 2.13 -11.79
CA GLU A 39 11.72 1.93 -11.09
C GLU A 39 11.57 2.04 -9.57
N SER A 40 10.77 2.98 -9.08
CA SER A 40 10.47 3.09 -7.65
C SER A 40 9.76 1.83 -7.11
N LEU A 41 8.83 1.28 -7.86
CA LEU A 41 8.14 0.03 -7.50
C LEU A 41 9.11 -1.16 -7.52
N ARG A 42 10.00 -1.25 -8.51
CA ARG A 42 11.05 -2.28 -8.55
C ARG A 42 11.98 -2.19 -7.33
N ASN A 43 12.40 -0.98 -6.97
CA ASN A 43 13.22 -0.74 -5.78
C ASN A 43 12.48 -1.09 -4.47
N ALA A 44 11.16 -1.00 -4.46
CA ALA A 44 10.32 -1.45 -3.34
C ALA A 44 10.09 -2.98 -3.32
N GLY A 45 10.66 -3.73 -4.28
CA GLY A 45 10.62 -5.19 -4.30
C GLY A 45 9.55 -5.80 -5.21
N PHE A 46 8.84 -5.00 -6.01
CA PHE A 46 7.95 -5.53 -7.04
C PHE A 46 8.75 -6.07 -8.23
N GLU A 47 8.45 -7.27 -8.66
CA GLU A 47 9.00 -7.83 -9.88
C GLU A 47 8.15 -7.38 -11.07
N ILE A 48 8.64 -6.36 -11.79
CA ILE A 48 7.98 -5.82 -12.98
C ILE A 48 8.92 -5.98 -14.16
N ILE A 49 8.52 -6.78 -15.15
CA ILE A 49 9.26 -6.95 -16.40
C ILE A 49 8.73 -6.00 -17.47
N ALA A 50 9.58 -5.67 -18.43
CA ALA A 50 9.22 -4.91 -19.62
C ALA A 50 9.50 -5.75 -20.87
N SER A 51 8.56 -5.77 -21.79
CA SER A 51 8.67 -6.49 -23.06
C SER A 51 8.31 -5.56 -24.21
N PRO A 52 9.04 -5.59 -25.34
CA PRO A 52 8.75 -4.75 -26.52
C PRO A 52 7.31 -4.88 -27.03
N HIS A 53 6.71 -6.06 -26.94
CA HIS A 53 5.39 -6.35 -27.49
C HIS A 53 4.26 -6.36 -26.45
N ARG A 54 4.59 -6.49 -25.16
CA ARG A 54 3.60 -6.62 -24.08
C ARG A 54 3.61 -5.48 -23.07
N GLY A 55 4.60 -4.58 -23.18
CA GLY A 55 4.79 -3.50 -22.22
C GLY A 55 5.22 -4.01 -20.84
N TYR A 56 4.72 -3.41 -19.79
CA TYR A 56 5.02 -3.76 -18.40
C TYR A 56 4.09 -4.86 -17.89
N GLN A 57 4.65 -5.83 -17.19
CA GLN A 57 3.92 -6.93 -16.54
C GLN A 57 4.37 -7.07 -15.09
N LEU A 58 3.44 -7.15 -14.17
CA LEU A 58 3.70 -7.46 -12.77
C LEU A 58 3.77 -8.98 -12.60
N ILE A 59 4.92 -9.47 -12.17
CA ILE A 59 5.18 -10.92 -11.95
C ILE A 59 4.91 -11.27 -10.49
N SER A 60 5.48 -10.50 -9.56
CA SER A 60 5.29 -10.73 -8.12
C SER A 60 5.30 -9.42 -7.33
N SER A 61 4.71 -9.48 -6.15
CA SER A 61 4.75 -8.41 -5.16
C SER A 61 5.64 -8.83 -4.00
N PRO A 62 6.27 -7.87 -3.27
CA PRO A 62 7.05 -8.18 -2.09
C PRO A 62 6.18 -8.78 -0.98
N GLU A 63 6.78 -9.56 -0.08
CA GLU A 63 6.09 -10.14 1.08
C GLU A 63 5.77 -9.10 2.16
N GLN A 64 6.53 -7.99 2.18
CA GLN A 64 6.30 -6.90 3.13
C GLN A 64 5.00 -6.15 2.82
N LEU A 65 4.40 -5.60 3.87
CA LEU A 65 3.23 -4.74 3.75
C LEU A 65 3.62 -3.40 3.12
N ILE A 66 3.13 -3.14 1.92
CA ILE A 66 3.33 -1.89 1.18
C ILE A 66 1.96 -1.25 0.91
N ALA A 67 1.82 0.03 1.29
CA ALA A 67 0.55 0.75 1.20
C ALA A 67 0.00 0.77 -0.23
N GLU A 68 0.84 1.00 -1.23
CA GLU A 68 0.47 1.01 -2.64
C GLU A 68 0.00 -0.35 -3.13
N ASP A 69 0.61 -1.45 -2.64
CA ASP A 69 0.20 -2.81 -2.97
C ASP A 69 -1.20 -3.08 -2.43
N LEU A 70 -1.41 -2.80 -1.15
CA LEU A 70 -2.70 -3.00 -0.49
C LEU A 70 -3.80 -2.16 -1.14
N GLN A 71 -3.54 -0.86 -1.40
CA GLN A 71 -4.50 0.02 -2.08
C GLN A 71 -4.83 -0.44 -3.49
N SER A 72 -3.86 -0.97 -4.24
CA SER A 72 -4.08 -1.45 -5.60
C SER A 72 -5.01 -2.66 -5.70
N ARG A 73 -5.19 -3.37 -4.59
CA ARG A 73 -6.07 -4.55 -4.48
C ARG A 73 -7.50 -4.20 -4.08
N LEU A 74 -7.74 -2.97 -3.60
CA LEU A 74 -9.06 -2.51 -3.23
C LEU A 74 -9.85 -2.06 -4.46
N ALA A 75 -11.16 -2.32 -4.47
CA ALA A 75 -12.04 -1.99 -5.58
C ALA A 75 -12.37 -0.49 -5.73
N GLY A 76 -11.55 0.39 -5.23
CA GLY A 76 -11.54 1.83 -5.51
C GLY A 76 -12.53 2.71 -4.74
N LYS A 77 -13.64 2.19 -4.22
CA LYS A 77 -14.66 2.98 -3.49
C LYS A 77 -14.98 2.38 -2.12
N THR A 78 -13.95 2.12 -1.33
CA THR A 78 -14.14 1.65 0.04
C THR A 78 -13.93 2.80 1.02
N LEU A 79 -14.73 2.87 2.08
CA LEU A 79 -14.50 3.80 3.18
C LEU A 79 -13.25 3.38 3.95
N ILE A 80 -13.21 2.13 4.42
CA ILE A 80 -12.05 1.55 5.10
C ILE A 80 -10.98 1.23 4.06
N GLY A 81 -9.75 1.70 4.31
CA GLY A 81 -8.63 1.55 3.38
C GLY A 81 -8.55 2.65 2.31
N ARG A 82 -9.41 3.70 2.37
CA ARG A 82 -9.26 4.88 1.50
C ARG A 82 -7.87 5.51 1.61
N ARG A 83 -7.26 5.41 2.76
CA ARG A 83 -5.87 5.72 3.03
C ARG A 83 -5.26 4.58 3.83
N ILE A 84 -4.09 4.11 3.40
CA ILE A 84 -3.33 3.06 4.08
C ILE A 84 -1.95 3.61 4.40
N GLN A 85 -1.50 3.36 5.61
CA GLN A 85 -0.15 3.63 6.06
C GLN A 85 0.48 2.32 6.52
N THR A 86 1.72 2.07 6.13
CA THR A 86 2.49 0.91 6.55
C THR A 86 3.76 1.37 7.26
N LEU A 87 4.07 0.74 8.38
CA LEU A 87 5.21 1.04 9.23
C LEU A 87 6.02 -0.23 9.46
N GLN A 88 7.34 -0.13 9.47
CA GLN A 88 8.20 -1.26 9.83
C GLN A 88 8.08 -1.56 11.33
N ILE A 89 8.16 -0.53 12.15
CA ILE A 89 8.07 -0.63 13.62
C ILE A 89 7.24 0.57 14.12
N THR A 90 6.39 0.31 15.10
CA THR A 90 5.72 1.35 15.88
C THR A 90 5.58 0.91 17.34
N SER A 91 5.25 1.82 18.24
CA SER A 91 4.86 1.48 19.62
C SER A 91 3.59 0.60 19.59
N SER A 92 2.56 1.10 18.94
CA SER A 92 1.28 0.43 18.71
C SER A 92 0.56 1.10 17.54
N THR A 93 -0.08 0.32 16.66
CA THR A 93 -0.91 0.87 15.60
C THR A 93 -2.09 1.68 16.14
N ASN A 94 -2.55 1.41 17.38
CA ASN A 94 -3.56 2.21 18.06
C ASN A 94 -3.06 3.63 18.36
N ASP A 95 -1.80 3.77 18.81
CA ASP A 95 -1.21 5.10 19.07
C ASP A 95 -1.14 5.93 17.80
N GLU A 96 -0.83 5.30 16.67
CA GLU A 96 -0.80 5.99 15.37
C GLU A 96 -2.19 6.45 14.93
N ILE A 97 -3.22 5.63 15.15
CA ILE A 97 -4.62 6.00 14.86
C ILE A 97 -5.10 7.13 15.80
N GLU A 98 -4.76 7.09 17.08
CA GLU A 98 -5.09 8.17 18.02
C GLU A 98 -4.46 9.51 17.59
N LYS A 99 -3.17 9.51 17.23
CA LYS A 99 -2.49 10.71 16.71
C LYS A 99 -3.18 11.22 15.44
N ALA A 100 -3.51 10.33 14.50
CA ALA A 100 -4.20 10.71 13.28
C ALA A 100 -5.59 11.30 13.57
N ALA A 101 -6.34 10.71 14.50
CA ALA A 101 -7.65 11.20 14.92
C ALA A 101 -7.60 12.62 15.52
N ILE A 102 -6.62 12.88 16.41
CA ILE A 102 -6.37 14.19 17.01
C ILE A 102 -6.02 15.23 15.95
N ASN A 103 -5.24 14.84 14.94
CA ASN A 103 -4.83 15.70 13.83
C ASN A 103 -5.93 15.90 12.77
N GLY A 104 -7.16 15.42 13.01
CA GLY A 104 -8.29 15.62 12.11
C GLY A 104 -8.31 14.70 10.89
N GLU A 105 -7.56 13.59 10.90
CA GLU A 105 -7.58 12.62 9.80
C GLU A 105 -9.00 12.08 9.61
N ALA A 106 -9.38 11.90 8.35
CA ALA A 106 -10.72 11.42 8.01
C ALA A 106 -10.89 9.93 8.31
N GLU A 107 -12.12 9.53 8.57
CA GLU A 107 -12.50 8.12 8.73
C GLU A 107 -12.00 7.24 7.58
N GLY A 108 -11.66 6.00 7.88
CA GLY A 108 -11.24 5.00 6.90
C GLY A 108 -9.72 4.87 6.73
N LEU A 109 -8.90 5.63 7.49
CA LEU A 109 -7.46 5.36 7.57
C LEU A 109 -7.24 3.98 8.19
N VAL A 110 -6.35 3.20 7.59
CA VAL A 110 -5.84 1.94 8.14
C VAL A 110 -4.33 2.07 8.33
N VAL A 111 -3.83 1.79 9.52
CA VAL A 111 -2.40 1.75 9.84
C VAL A 111 -2.01 0.31 10.07
N PHE A 112 -1.06 -0.19 9.29
CA PHE A 112 -0.39 -1.48 9.48
C PHE A 112 1.01 -1.28 10.04
N ALA A 113 1.50 -2.26 10.79
CA ALA A 113 2.89 -2.36 11.19
C ALA A 113 3.41 -3.78 11.02
N GLU A 114 4.68 -3.92 10.61
CA GLU A 114 5.37 -5.22 10.59
C GLU A 114 5.65 -5.72 12.00
N SER A 115 5.92 -4.79 12.94
CA SER A 115 6.09 -5.12 14.36
C SER A 115 5.64 -3.98 15.28
N GLN A 116 5.29 -4.33 16.52
CA GLN A 116 4.99 -3.39 17.59
C GLN A 116 5.89 -3.67 18.80
N ASN A 117 6.53 -2.64 19.35
CA ASN A 117 7.38 -2.78 20.54
C ASN A 117 6.65 -2.51 21.87
N GLN A 118 5.44 -1.93 21.80
CA GLN A 118 4.57 -1.68 22.93
C GLN A 118 3.12 -2.11 22.64
N GLY A 119 2.95 -3.24 21.96
CA GLY A 119 1.64 -3.82 21.69
C GLY A 119 0.85 -4.05 22.99
N ARG A 120 -0.42 -3.66 23.00
CA ARG A 120 -1.29 -3.74 24.18
C ARG A 120 -2.46 -4.67 23.94
N GLY A 121 -2.68 -5.57 24.90
CA GLY A 121 -3.89 -6.35 25.03
C GLY A 121 -4.88 -5.70 25.99
N ARG A 122 -6.00 -6.36 26.23
CA ARG A 122 -7.00 -5.94 27.20
C ARG A 122 -6.44 -6.03 28.63
N LEU A 123 -6.94 -5.17 29.52
CA LEU A 123 -6.57 -5.15 30.95
C LEU A 123 -5.07 -4.92 31.21
N GLY A 124 -4.43 -4.08 30.38
CA GLY A 124 -3.02 -3.73 30.55
C GLY A 124 -2.02 -4.83 30.21
N ARG A 125 -2.46 -5.94 29.61
CA ARG A 125 -1.56 -7.02 29.17
C ARG A 125 -0.68 -6.56 28.02
N LYS A 126 0.55 -7.04 27.99
CA LYS A 126 1.46 -6.85 26.87
C LYS A 126 1.06 -7.80 25.73
N TRP A 127 1.12 -7.28 24.50
CA TRP A 127 0.90 -8.06 23.29
C TRP A 127 2.18 -8.17 22.50
N SER A 128 2.65 -9.38 22.25
CA SER A 128 3.83 -9.62 21.43
C SER A 128 3.47 -9.51 19.95
N SER A 129 4.17 -8.66 19.23
CA SER A 129 3.92 -8.37 17.81
C SER A 129 5.21 -8.42 17.00
N PRO A 130 5.86 -9.59 16.88
CA PRO A 130 7.10 -9.75 16.12
C PRO A 130 6.85 -9.71 14.61
N THR A 131 7.85 -9.23 13.86
CA THR A 131 7.81 -9.18 12.40
C THR A 131 7.53 -10.54 11.77
N GLY A 132 6.66 -10.57 10.75
CA GLY A 132 6.36 -11.76 9.95
C GLY A 132 5.58 -12.86 10.69
N ARG A 133 5.04 -12.58 11.87
CA ARG A 133 4.31 -13.57 12.69
C ARG A 133 2.83 -13.27 12.87
N GLY A 134 2.35 -12.15 12.34
CA GLY A 134 0.97 -11.75 12.44
C GLY A 134 0.66 -10.52 11.62
N LEU A 135 -0.60 -10.13 11.64
CA LEU A 135 -1.09 -8.93 10.97
C LEU A 135 -1.51 -7.92 12.06
N TRP A 136 -0.71 -6.87 12.22
CA TRP A 136 -0.94 -5.82 13.20
C TRP A 136 -1.48 -4.59 12.49
N PHE A 137 -2.71 -4.21 12.81
CA PHE A 137 -3.33 -3.03 12.21
C PHE A 137 -4.39 -2.40 13.11
N SER A 138 -4.68 -1.14 12.85
CA SER A 138 -5.78 -0.40 13.45
C SER A 138 -6.50 0.44 12.39
N VAL A 139 -7.78 0.70 12.61
CA VAL A 139 -8.65 1.44 11.69
C VAL A 139 -9.22 2.65 12.39
N LEU A 140 -9.20 3.80 11.73
CA LEU A 140 -9.88 5.01 12.21
C LEU A 140 -11.34 4.99 11.78
N LEU A 141 -12.22 4.92 12.75
CA LEU A 141 -13.66 5.05 12.59
C LEU A 141 -14.16 6.30 13.32
N ARG A 142 -15.16 6.97 12.75
CA ARG A 142 -15.87 8.11 13.35
C ARG A 142 -17.37 7.82 13.33
N PRO A 143 -17.87 7.15 14.38
CA PRO A 143 -19.31 6.81 14.46
C PRO A 143 -20.18 8.04 14.63
#